data_6441f99ad1cf546be36aaaa3ef943189
#
_entry.id   6441f99ad1cf546be36aaaa3ef943189
#
_cell.length_a   1.000
_cell.length_b   1.000
_cell.length_c   1.000
_cell.angle_alpha   90.00
_cell.angle_beta   90.00
_cell.angle_gamma   90.00
#
_symmetry.space_group_name_H-M   'P 1'
#
loop_
_entity.id
_entity.type
_entity.pdbx_description
1 polymer ?
#
loop_
_entity_poly.entity_id
_entity_poly.type
_entity_poly.pdbx_seq_one_letter_code
_entity_poly.pdbx_strand_id
1 'polypeptide(L)'
;NYEFRKLADSGLKKLASELCHEPLPTFSEVTNGRHFDELDAQDSETVRYGCADSDFALRLYHIFNNWFDRFLPKHRYIVEQIESPTAVYLGIMKHNGVPVDADLMKSHQQEAEQQMQRIRNEITMLIGDVSIGANCSTKAFKDYLYQTLKLPVMKVTASNKEAADDASMIMLKEWCDSNRPELSNLFTLVQEYRKWGKIKSTYIDGYLKYINSTTGRIHPDFFALSTETGRMNCRNPNLQNCPRKSNDPIGVRNFIKAPEYHIILSLDFSQIELRVGAFYCRDKTMMETYKNSGDIHAATTSVIFGCTYEEAQDKHRKEYKEQRTIAKNVNFGTFYGLFPKGLQSTLKFKAGVEKSVDECTAIIANLKAGYPALTTWQEQTKQDSARKMYTETWLGRRRYLPN
;
A
#
# COMPACT_ATOMS: atom_id res chain seq x y z
N ASN A 1 22.89 11.21 18.14
CA ASN A 1 21.47 10.92 17.79
C ASN A 1 20.83 11.95 16.85
N TYR A 2 21.35 13.18 16.79
CA TYR A 2 20.84 14.24 15.92
C TYR A 2 21.36 14.10 14.47
N GLU A 3 22.53 13.52 14.29
CA GLU A 3 23.17 13.33 12.98
C GLU A 3 22.47 12.30 12.09
N PHE A 4 21.96 11.21 12.65
CA PHE A 4 21.24 10.16 11.91
C PHE A 4 19.91 10.63 11.30
N ARG A 5 19.28 11.67 11.84
CA ARG A 5 18.02 12.22 11.33
C ARG A 5 18.18 13.09 10.10
N LYS A 6 19.39 13.56 9.83
CA LYS A 6 19.69 14.44 8.69
C LYS A 6 20.00 13.69 7.39
N LEU A 7 20.25 12.38 7.46
CA LEU A 7 20.45 11.58 6.25
C LEU A 7 19.11 11.37 5.54
N ALA A 8 18.68 12.39 4.83
CA ALA A 8 17.42 12.35 4.06
C ALA A 8 17.56 11.55 2.75
N ASP A 9 18.78 11.25 2.35
CA ASP A 9 19.11 10.54 1.12
C ASP A 9 20.19 9.50 1.41
N SER A 10 20.03 8.29 0.83
CA SER A 10 20.96 7.17 0.97
C SER A 10 21.86 6.97 -0.26
N GLY A 11 21.84 7.92 -1.21
CA GLY A 11 22.70 7.86 -2.40
C GLY A 11 24.18 7.98 -2.06
N LEU A 12 25.03 7.17 -2.70
CA LEU A 12 26.47 7.10 -2.43
C LEU A 12 27.14 8.50 -2.45
N LYS A 13 26.88 9.29 -3.46
CA LYS A 13 27.47 10.65 -3.62
C LYS A 13 27.09 11.57 -2.46
N LYS A 14 25.85 11.50 -2.01
CA LYS A 14 25.34 12.27 -0.88
C LYS A 14 26.00 11.85 0.43
N LEU A 15 26.04 10.54 0.68
CA LEU A 15 26.66 9.99 1.89
C LEU A 15 28.16 10.25 1.93
N ALA A 16 28.86 10.15 0.81
CA ALA A 16 30.29 10.50 0.72
C ALA A 16 30.53 11.96 1.08
N SER A 17 29.75 12.87 0.54
CA SER A 17 29.84 14.30 0.86
C SER A 17 29.53 14.59 2.33
N GLU A 18 28.49 13.97 2.90
CA GLU A 18 28.05 14.25 4.28
C GLU A 18 28.93 13.58 5.34
N LEU A 19 29.37 12.35 5.11
CA LEU A 19 30.05 11.53 6.12
C LEU A 19 31.56 11.42 5.93
N CYS A 20 32.06 11.53 4.70
CA CYS A 20 33.48 11.54 4.40
C CYS A 20 34.01 12.97 4.12
N HIS A 21 33.11 13.96 4.03
CA HIS A 21 33.42 15.36 3.72
C HIS A 21 34.09 15.55 2.36
N GLU A 22 33.86 14.63 1.44
CA GLU A 22 34.42 14.69 0.08
C GLU A 22 33.28 14.65 -0.94
N PRO A 23 33.01 15.75 -1.66
CA PRO A 23 32.05 15.79 -2.74
C PRO A 23 32.55 14.96 -3.92
N LEU A 24 31.70 14.09 -4.44
CA LEU A 24 31.97 13.29 -5.63
C LEU A 24 31.20 13.84 -6.83
N PRO A 25 31.81 13.87 -8.01
CA PRO A 25 31.10 14.30 -9.21
C PRO A 25 29.93 13.38 -9.51
N THR A 26 28.88 13.93 -10.08
CA THR A 26 27.72 13.17 -10.52
C THR A 26 28.02 12.45 -11.86
N PHE A 27 27.22 11.44 -12.18
CA PHE A 27 27.30 10.74 -13.46
C PHE A 27 27.21 11.71 -14.64
N SER A 28 26.26 12.63 -14.61
CA SER A 28 26.05 13.61 -15.68
C SER A 28 27.21 14.60 -15.85
N GLU A 29 27.90 14.95 -14.77
CA GLU A 29 29.09 15.82 -14.84
C GLU A 29 30.27 15.12 -15.50
N VAL A 30 30.49 13.82 -15.22
CA VAL A 30 31.60 13.05 -15.81
C VAL A 30 31.28 12.64 -17.23
N THR A 31 30.08 12.18 -17.52
CA THR A 31 29.72 11.69 -18.87
C THR A 31 29.43 12.81 -19.86
N ASN A 32 29.04 13.99 -19.36
CA ASN A 32 28.66 15.13 -20.18
C ASN A 32 27.63 14.77 -21.27
N GLY A 33 26.65 13.95 -20.89
CA GLY A 33 25.54 13.49 -21.75
C GLY A 33 25.86 12.26 -22.64
N ARG A 34 27.09 11.73 -22.58
CA ARG A 34 27.50 10.50 -23.29
C ARG A 34 27.11 9.26 -22.47
N HIS A 35 27.09 8.08 -23.09
CA HIS A 35 27.04 6.83 -22.37
C HIS A 35 28.40 6.51 -21.72
N PHE A 36 28.39 5.73 -20.62
CA PHE A 36 29.62 5.46 -19.86
C PHE A 36 30.63 4.62 -20.66
N ASP A 37 30.17 3.75 -21.54
CA ASP A 37 30.95 2.94 -22.46
C ASP A 37 31.57 3.73 -23.62
N GLU A 38 31.13 4.97 -23.83
CA GLU A 38 31.71 5.92 -24.79
C GLU A 38 32.85 6.77 -24.20
N LEU A 39 33.11 6.64 -22.89
CA LEU A 39 34.19 7.38 -22.24
C LEU A 39 35.53 6.71 -22.45
N ASP A 40 36.59 7.51 -22.49
CA ASP A 40 37.95 6.99 -22.57
C ASP A 40 38.35 6.33 -21.24
N ALA A 41 38.60 5.03 -21.27
CA ALA A 41 39.02 4.26 -20.10
C ALA A 41 40.43 4.63 -19.59
N GLN A 42 41.22 5.40 -20.36
CA GLN A 42 42.52 5.93 -19.97
C GLN A 42 42.46 7.36 -19.45
N ASP A 43 41.30 8.01 -19.59
CA ASP A 43 41.12 9.35 -19.05
C ASP A 43 41.10 9.34 -17.50
N SER A 44 41.93 10.20 -16.91
CA SER A 44 42.12 10.25 -15.46
C SER A 44 40.83 10.56 -14.67
N GLU A 45 39.94 11.39 -15.21
CA GLU A 45 38.66 11.75 -14.61
C GLU A 45 37.69 10.55 -14.63
N THR A 46 37.64 9.84 -15.75
CA THR A 46 36.82 8.61 -15.90
C THR A 46 37.30 7.53 -14.95
N VAL A 47 38.62 7.27 -14.87
CA VAL A 47 39.21 6.31 -13.94
C VAL A 47 38.92 6.72 -12.49
N ARG A 48 39.15 7.98 -12.14
CA ARG A 48 38.90 8.50 -10.79
C ARG A 48 37.42 8.32 -10.40
N TYR A 49 36.48 8.61 -11.30
CA TYR A 49 35.05 8.43 -11.06
C TYR A 49 34.70 6.97 -10.76
N GLY A 50 35.17 6.04 -11.59
CA GLY A 50 34.91 4.61 -11.41
C GLY A 50 35.53 4.06 -10.12
N CYS A 51 36.76 4.44 -9.80
CA CYS A 51 37.43 4.03 -8.55
C CYS A 51 36.79 4.63 -7.31
N ALA A 52 36.34 5.88 -7.37
CA ALA A 52 35.74 6.57 -6.24
C ALA A 52 34.48 5.87 -5.72
N ASP A 53 33.63 5.33 -6.59
CA ASP A 53 32.42 4.63 -6.16
C ASP A 53 32.75 3.40 -5.27
N SER A 54 33.81 2.67 -5.60
CA SER A 54 34.26 1.51 -4.79
C SER A 54 34.95 1.93 -3.50
N ASP A 55 35.83 2.94 -3.55
CA ASP A 55 36.55 3.44 -2.38
C ASP A 55 35.60 4.03 -1.33
N PHE A 56 34.68 4.88 -1.76
CA PHE A 56 33.69 5.47 -0.85
C PHE A 56 32.68 4.46 -0.31
N ALA A 57 32.32 3.45 -1.07
CA ALA A 57 31.51 2.35 -0.55
C ALA A 57 32.22 1.64 0.62
N LEU A 58 33.52 1.38 0.50
CA LEU A 58 34.32 0.79 1.57
C LEU A 58 34.48 1.72 2.78
N ARG A 59 34.76 3.02 2.58
CA ARG A 59 34.84 3.99 3.69
C ARG A 59 33.52 4.08 4.44
N LEU A 60 32.39 4.17 3.75
CA LEU A 60 31.07 4.19 4.36
C LEU A 60 30.76 2.88 5.09
N TYR A 61 31.17 1.73 4.58
CA TYR A 61 31.07 0.46 5.29
C TYR A 61 31.77 0.51 6.66
N HIS A 62 33.00 1.05 6.74
CA HIS A 62 33.70 1.19 8.03
C HIS A 62 33.01 2.18 8.97
N ILE A 63 32.50 3.30 8.46
CA ILE A 63 31.75 4.27 9.27
C ILE A 63 30.50 3.61 9.85
N PHE A 64 29.70 2.93 9.01
CA PHE A 64 28.47 2.27 9.47
C PHE A 64 28.74 1.12 10.44
N ASN A 65 29.79 0.34 10.23
CA ASN A 65 30.19 -0.70 11.18
C ASN A 65 30.51 -0.12 12.57
N ASN A 66 31.27 0.97 12.60
CA ASN A 66 31.56 1.65 13.85
C ASN A 66 30.27 2.18 14.53
N TRP A 67 29.31 2.68 13.74
CA TRP A 67 28.04 3.12 14.28
C TRP A 67 27.19 1.96 14.81
N PHE A 68 27.17 0.83 14.14
CA PHE A 68 26.48 -0.37 14.62
C PHE A 68 27.06 -0.81 15.98
N ASP A 69 28.37 -0.87 16.11
CA ASP A 69 29.02 -1.30 17.33
C ASP A 69 28.75 -0.36 18.51
N ARG A 70 28.79 0.94 18.28
CA ARG A 70 28.67 1.95 19.34
C ARG A 70 27.25 2.32 19.72
N PHE A 71 26.36 2.40 18.74
CA PHE A 71 25.04 3.03 18.92
C PHE A 71 23.87 2.16 18.55
N LEU A 72 24.05 1.19 17.64
CA LEU A 72 22.96 0.45 17.02
C LEU A 72 23.26 -1.06 16.87
N PRO A 73 23.67 -1.77 17.94
CA PRO A 73 24.14 -3.16 17.82
C PRO A 73 23.05 -4.11 17.26
N LYS A 74 21.79 -3.88 17.61
CA LYS A 74 20.67 -4.67 17.04
C LYS A 74 20.49 -4.45 15.55
N HIS A 75 20.86 -3.29 15.00
CA HIS A 75 20.76 -3.01 13.58
C HIS A 75 21.76 -3.81 12.75
N ARG A 76 22.93 -4.13 13.30
CA ARG A 76 23.87 -5.05 12.65
C ARG A 76 23.20 -6.36 12.32
N TYR A 77 22.54 -6.98 13.31
CA TYR A 77 21.81 -8.24 13.10
C TYR A 77 20.74 -8.09 11.98
N ILE A 78 19.98 -7.00 11.98
CA ILE A 78 18.97 -6.75 10.97
C ILE A 78 19.61 -6.66 9.56
N VAL A 79 20.70 -5.89 9.43
CA VAL A 79 21.38 -5.70 8.14
C VAL A 79 21.99 -7.01 7.65
N GLU A 80 22.76 -7.70 8.50
CA GLU A 80 23.53 -8.87 8.10
C GLU A 80 22.68 -10.14 7.98
N GLN A 81 21.69 -10.33 8.86
CA GLN A 81 20.93 -11.58 8.93
C GLN A 81 19.55 -11.52 8.29
N ILE A 82 19.05 -10.31 8.00
CA ILE A 82 17.71 -10.16 7.41
C ILE A 82 17.80 -9.42 6.06
N GLU A 83 18.28 -8.17 6.05
CA GLU A 83 18.18 -7.32 4.86
C GLU A 83 19.12 -7.77 3.73
N SER A 84 20.39 -8.05 4.04
CA SER A 84 21.34 -8.48 3.02
C SER A 84 20.98 -9.84 2.43
N PRO A 85 20.63 -10.89 3.19
CA PRO A 85 20.11 -12.13 2.62
C PRO A 85 18.80 -11.93 1.83
N THR A 86 17.89 -11.08 2.34
CA THR A 86 16.66 -10.76 1.62
C THR A 86 16.95 -10.14 0.25
N ALA A 87 17.90 -9.21 0.16
CA ALA A 87 18.28 -8.60 -1.10
C ALA A 87 18.78 -9.63 -2.13
N VAL A 88 19.52 -10.65 -1.70
CA VAL A 88 19.96 -11.75 -2.56
C VAL A 88 18.75 -12.54 -3.10
N TYR A 89 17.81 -12.91 -2.23
CA TYR A 89 16.58 -13.61 -2.65
C TYR A 89 15.73 -12.78 -3.59
N LEU A 90 15.60 -11.48 -3.35
CA LEU A 90 14.87 -10.57 -4.25
C LEU A 90 15.57 -10.47 -5.62
N GLY A 91 16.90 -10.51 -5.66
CA GLY A 91 17.68 -10.60 -6.89
C GLY A 91 17.39 -11.89 -7.66
N ILE A 92 17.34 -13.03 -6.97
CA ILE A 92 16.96 -14.34 -7.55
C ILE A 92 15.52 -14.32 -8.08
N MET A 93 14.58 -13.75 -7.32
CA MET A 93 13.19 -13.60 -7.76
C MET A 93 13.08 -12.75 -9.04
N LYS A 94 13.80 -11.63 -9.10
CA LYS A 94 13.87 -10.78 -10.29
C LYS A 94 14.50 -11.54 -11.47
N HIS A 95 15.59 -12.24 -11.26
CA HIS A 95 16.26 -13.04 -12.29
C HIS A 95 15.33 -14.10 -12.87
N ASN A 96 14.64 -14.86 -12.03
CA ASN A 96 13.71 -15.90 -12.45
C ASN A 96 12.48 -15.34 -13.16
N GLY A 97 12.01 -14.16 -12.75
CA GLY A 97 10.81 -13.53 -13.27
C GLY A 97 9.52 -14.32 -13.02
N VAL A 98 8.41 -13.69 -13.32
CA VAL A 98 7.07 -14.24 -13.14
C VAL A 98 6.51 -14.66 -14.49
N PRO A 99 6.17 -15.94 -14.68
CA PRO A 99 5.55 -16.42 -15.92
C PRO A 99 4.13 -15.90 -16.06
N VAL A 100 3.78 -15.43 -17.26
CA VAL A 100 2.50 -14.78 -17.54
C VAL A 100 1.89 -15.26 -18.86
N ASP A 101 0.57 -15.16 -18.96
CA ASP A 101 -0.20 -15.46 -20.16
C ASP A 101 -0.43 -14.17 -20.95
N ALA A 102 0.46 -13.86 -21.88
CA ALA A 102 0.38 -12.65 -22.70
C ALA A 102 -0.86 -12.64 -23.64
N ASP A 103 -1.29 -13.79 -24.10
CA ASP A 103 -2.43 -13.89 -25.03
C ASP A 103 -3.75 -13.66 -24.28
N LEU A 104 -3.87 -14.18 -23.07
CA LEU A 104 -4.99 -13.85 -22.18
C LEU A 104 -5.03 -12.35 -21.86
N MET A 105 -3.88 -11.72 -21.59
CA MET A 105 -3.83 -10.27 -21.37
C MET A 105 -4.31 -9.48 -22.59
N LYS A 106 -3.88 -9.85 -23.79
CA LYS A 106 -4.29 -9.18 -25.04
C LYS A 106 -5.77 -9.36 -25.32
N SER A 107 -6.35 -10.53 -25.03
CA SER A 107 -7.80 -10.74 -25.21
C SER A 107 -8.60 -9.82 -24.28
N HIS A 108 -8.20 -9.68 -23.02
CA HIS A 108 -8.82 -8.75 -22.08
C HIS A 108 -8.53 -7.27 -22.38
N GLN A 109 -7.48 -6.94 -23.11
CA GLN A 109 -7.22 -5.57 -23.58
C GLN A 109 -8.33 -5.10 -24.51
N GLN A 110 -8.71 -5.94 -25.47
CA GLN A 110 -9.82 -5.65 -26.39
C GLN A 110 -11.15 -5.52 -25.65
N GLU A 111 -11.43 -6.44 -24.73
CA GLU A 111 -12.63 -6.38 -23.88
C GLU A 111 -12.70 -5.07 -23.09
N ALA A 112 -11.60 -4.69 -22.44
CA ALA A 112 -11.53 -3.45 -21.66
C ALA A 112 -11.77 -2.21 -22.53
N GLU A 113 -11.20 -2.17 -23.72
CA GLU A 113 -11.43 -1.08 -24.69
C GLU A 113 -12.90 -0.97 -25.11
N GLN A 114 -13.53 -2.09 -25.41
CA GLN A 114 -14.96 -2.13 -25.77
C GLN A 114 -15.84 -1.65 -24.62
N GLN A 115 -15.59 -2.12 -23.40
CA GLN A 115 -16.34 -1.68 -22.21
C GLN A 115 -16.14 -0.18 -21.93
N MET A 116 -14.91 0.31 -22.00
CA MET A 116 -14.63 1.73 -21.81
C MET A 116 -15.31 2.59 -22.89
N GLN A 117 -15.32 2.15 -24.12
CA GLN A 117 -16.00 2.88 -25.20
C GLN A 117 -17.52 2.88 -25.02
N ARG A 118 -18.11 1.75 -24.62
CA ARG A 118 -19.56 1.65 -24.31
C ARG A 118 -19.92 2.65 -23.19
N ILE A 119 -19.21 2.59 -22.08
CA ILE A 119 -19.48 3.46 -20.93
C ILE A 119 -19.26 4.94 -21.29
N ARG A 120 -18.23 5.25 -22.07
CA ARG A 120 -17.97 6.61 -22.55
C ARG A 120 -19.15 7.13 -23.36
N ASN A 121 -19.69 6.33 -24.27
CA ASN A 121 -20.86 6.70 -25.09
C ASN A 121 -22.09 6.97 -24.20
N GLU A 122 -22.34 6.13 -23.20
CA GLU A 122 -23.42 6.31 -22.23
C GLU A 122 -23.24 7.60 -21.41
N ILE A 123 -22.01 7.90 -20.96
CA ILE A 123 -21.70 9.18 -20.28
C ILE A 123 -21.95 10.35 -21.24
N THR A 124 -21.48 10.27 -22.47
CA THR A 124 -21.68 11.34 -23.49
C THR A 124 -23.17 11.60 -23.76
N MET A 125 -24.01 10.57 -23.78
CA MET A 125 -25.47 10.74 -23.92
C MET A 125 -26.06 11.51 -22.72
N LEU A 126 -25.48 11.41 -21.53
CA LEU A 126 -25.98 12.10 -20.34
C LEU A 126 -25.49 13.56 -20.22
N ILE A 127 -24.23 13.81 -20.58
CA ILE A 127 -23.57 15.11 -20.31
C ILE A 127 -23.15 15.87 -21.57
N GLY A 128 -23.43 15.32 -22.76
CA GLY A 128 -22.99 15.92 -24.03
C GLY A 128 -21.47 15.78 -24.22
N ASP A 129 -20.91 16.69 -25.02
CA ASP A 129 -19.53 16.64 -25.48
C ASP A 129 -18.50 17.16 -24.44
N VAL A 130 -18.72 16.81 -23.17
CA VAL A 130 -17.82 17.19 -22.08
C VAL A 130 -16.61 16.25 -22.05
N SER A 131 -15.41 16.79 -22.15
CA SER A 131 -14.20 15.98 -22.09
C SER A 131 -13.98 15.39 -20.68
N ILE A 132 -14.09 14.05 -20.58
CA ILE A 132 -13.90 13.32 -19.31
C ILE A 132 -12.45 12.81 -19.11
N GLY A 133 -11.66 12.73 -20.19
CA GLY A 133 -10.31 12.16 -20.16
C GLY A 133 -10.29 10.66 -19.82
N ALA A 134 -9.12 10.17 -19.40
CA ALA A 134 -8.92 8.75 -19.10
C ALA A 134 -9.54 8.28 -17.77
N ASN A 135 -9.80 9.21 -16.85
CA ASN A 135 -10.25 8.89 -15.48
C ASN A 135 -11.34 9.84 -14.95
N CYS A 136 -12.09 10.50 -15.82
CA CYS A 136 -13.15 11.43 -15.46
C CYS A 136 -12.72 12.48 -14.40
N SER A 137 -11.55 13.09 -14.57
CA SER A 137 -11.00 14.09 -13.64
C SER A 137 -10.47 15.35 -14.32
N THR A 138 -10.81 15.56 -15.59
CA THR A 138 -10.43 16.74 -16.34
C THR A 138 -11.01 18.01 -15.72
N LYS A 139 -10.45 19.16 -16.05
CA LYS A 139 -11.01 20.44 -15.65
C LYS A 139 -12.44 20.59 -16.21
N ALA A 140 -12.65 20.29 -17.49
CA ALA A 140 -13.96 20.38 -18.14
C ALA A 140 -15.04 19.56 -17.42
N PHE A 141 -14.70 18.34 -16.99
CA PHE A 141 -15.63 17.50 -16.24
C PHE A 141 -15.94 18.05 -14.83
N LYS A 142 -14.93 18.60 -14.14
CA LYS A 142 -15.14 19.27 -12.84
C LYS A 142 -16.00 20.52 -12.98
N ASP A 143 -15.70 21.37 -13.97
CA ASP A 143 -16.50 22.58 -14.23
C ASP A 143 -17.94 22.21 -14.56
N TYR A 144 -18.16 21.11 -15.32
CA TYR A 144 -19.50 20.60 -15.58
C TYR A 144 -20.22 20.18 -14.29
N LEU A 145 -19.58 19.42 -13.41
CA LEU A 145 -20.20 18.96 -12.16
C LEU A 145 -20.54 20.14 -11.23
N TYR A 146 -19.59 21.05 -11.02
CA TYR A 146 -19.70 22.05 -9.95
C TYR A 146 -20.24 23.39 -10.45
N GLN A 147 -20.01 23.78 -11.68
CA GLN A 147 -20.45 25.06 -12.24
C GLN A 147 -21.74 24.93 -13.07
N THR A 148 -21.83 23.90 -13.92
CA THR A 148 -23.02 23.70 -14.78
C THR A 148 -24.13 22.99 -14.00
N LEU A 149 -23.87 21.85 -13.42
CA LEU A 149 -24.86 21.09 -12.66
C LEU A 149 -25.07 21.66 -11.24
N LYS A 150 -24.16 22.54 -10.76
CA LYS A 150 -24.19 23.16 -9.43
C LYS A 150 -24.27 22.14 -8.29
N LEU A 151 -23.57 21.05 -8.42
CA LEU A 151 -23.51 20.01 -7.38
C LEU A 151 -22.70 20.49 -6.18
N PRO A 152 -23.02 20.01 -4.96
CA PRO A 152 -22.28 20.39 -3.76
C PRO A 152 -20.83 19.87 -3.82
N VAL A 153 -19.90 20.68 -3.33
CA VAL A 153 -18.49 20.26 -3.20
C VAL A 153 -18.36 19.38 -1.96
N MET A 154 -18.28 18.07 -2.16
CA MET A 154 -18.20 17.10 -1.08
C MET A 154 -16.82 17.04 -0.43
N LYS A 155 -15.78 17.39 -1.18
CA LYS A 155 -14.38 17.32 -0.73
C LYS A 155 -13.54 18.31 -1.52
N VAL A 156 -12.53 18.88 -0.83
CA VAL A 156 -11.50 19.71 -1.46
C VAL A 156 -10.13 19.00 -1.43
N THR A 157 -9.29 19.33 -2.37
CA THR A 157 -7.89 18.89 -2.41
C THR A 157 -7.04 19.67 -1.40
N ALA A 158 -5.80 19.23 -1.15
CA ALA A 158 -4.85 19.96 -0.30
C ALA A 158 -4.59 21.41 -0.78
N SER A 159 -4.79 21.69 -2.08
CA SER A 159 -4.71 23.03 -2.67
C SER A 159 -6.04 23.79 -2.67
N ASN A 160 -7.01 23.36 -1.85
CA ASN A 160 -8.35 23.95 -1.68
C ASN A 160 -9.16 24.07 -3.00
N LYS A 161 -8.98 23.11 -3.91
CA LYS A 161 -9.77 22.99 -5.15
C LYS A 161 -10.77 21.83 -5.03
N GLU A 162 -11.84 21.88 -5.81
CA GLU A 162 -12.86 20.84 -5.84
C GLU A 162 -12.22 19.49 -6.22
N ALA A 163 -12.45 18.50 -5.37
CA ALA A 163 -11.97 17.15 -5.61
C ALA A 163 -12.97 16.37 -6.49
N ALA A 164 -12.44 15.58 -7.40
CA ALA A 164 -13.21 14.63 -8.21
C ALA A 164 -12.58 13.23 -8.10
N ASP A 165 -12.11 12.86 -6.91
CA ASP A 165 -11.60 11.51 -6.62
C ASP A 165 -12.73 10.50 -6.40
N ASP A 166 -12.41 9.23 -6.22
CA ASP A 166 -13.42 8.18 -6.06
C ASP A 166 -14.32 8.42 -4.85
N ALA A 167 -13.77 8.94 -3.75
CA ALA A 167 -14.57 9.27 -2.57
C ALA A 167 -15.58 10.39 -2.87
N SER A 168 -15.17 11.43 -3.61
CA SER A 168 -16.07 12.51 -4.04
C SER A 168 -17.17 11.98 -4.95
N MET A 169 -16.87 11.05 -5.87
CA MET A 169 -17.87 10.46 -6.76
C MET A 169 -18.89 9.60 -6.01
N ILE A 170 -18.45 8.87 -4.99
CA ILE A 170 -19.35 8.07 -4.13
C ILE A 170 -20.28 9.00 -3.35
N MET A 171 -19.74 10.05 -2.70
CA MET A 171 -20.52 11.02 -1.95
C MET A 171 -21.52 11.78 -2.84
N LEU A 172 -21.11 12.16 -4.04
CA LEU A 172 -21.99 12.81 -5.01
C LEU A 172 -23.11 11.89 -5.48
N LYS A 173 -22.79 10.60 -5.70
CA LYS A 173 -23.82 9.60 -6.02
C LYS A 173 -24.87 9.50 -4.92
N GLU A 174 -24.44 9.33 -3.65
CA GLU A 174 -25.35 9.23 -2.49
C GLU A 174 -26.21 10.50 -2.32
N TRP A 175 -25.61 11.66 -2.52
CA TRP A 175 -26.34 12.91 -2.49
C TRP A 175 -27.36 12.99 -3.64
N CYS A 176 -27.00 12.60 -4.84
CA CYS A 176 -27.90 12.56 -5.98
C CYS A 176 -29.01 11.54 -5.80
N ASP A 177 -28.75 10.36 -5.25
CA ASP A 177 -29.79 9.36 -4.95
C ASP A 177 -30.95 9.95 -4.15
N SER A 178 -30.67 10.93 -3.27
CA SER A 178 -31.68 11.56 -2.42
C SER A 178 -32.23 12.89 -2.98
N ASN A 179 -31.44 13.65 -3.74
CA ASN A 179 -31.78 15.03 -4.10
C ASN A 179 -31.98 15.23 -5.62
N ARG A 180 -31.31 14.42 -6.45
CA ARG A 180 -31.32 14.50 -7.90
C ARG A 180 -31.14 13.12 -8.53
N PRO A 181 -32.12 12.22 -8.36
CA PRO A 181 -31.99 10.81 -8.77
C PRO A 181 -31.71 10.64 -10.27
N GLU A 182 -32.09 11.61 -11.11
CA GLU A 182 -31.81 11.61 -12.56
C GLU A 182 -30.32 11.66 -12.88
N LEU A 183 -29.47 12.17 -11.94
CA LEU A 183 -28.03 12.24 -12.11
C LEU A 183 -27.27 11.05 -11.48
N SER A 184 -27.93 10.23 -10.70
CA SER A 184 -27.29 9.12 -9.99
C SER A 184 -26.55 8.15 -10.92
N ASN A 185 -27.15 7.85 -12.08
CA ASN A 185 -26.56 6.97 -13.07
C ASN A 185 -25.24 7.49 -13.63
N LEU A 186 -25.06 8.80 -13.77
CA LEU A 186 -23.79 9.40 -14.21
C LEU A 186 -22.63 8.96 -13.29
N PHE A 187 -22.81 9.01 -11.98
CA PHE A 187 -21.77 8.63 -11.03
C PHE A 187 -21.50 7.14 -11.00
N THR A 188 -22.50 6.31 -11.25
CA THR A 188 -22.31 4.86 -11.43
C THR A 188 -21.44 4.58 -12.65
N LEU A 189 -21.75 5.19 -13.79
CA LEU A 189 -20.95 5.08 -15.02
C LEU A 189 -19.53 5.61 -14.87
N VAL A 190 -19.35 6.73 -14.17
CA VAL A 190 -18.00 7.28 -13.86
C VAL A 190 -17.17 6.31 -13.04
N GLN A 191 -17.76 5.68 -12.02
CA GLN A 191 -17.04 4.68 -11.20
C GLN A 191 -16.68 3.45 -12.04
N GLU A 192 -17.59 2.99 -12.88
CA GLU A 192 -17.35 1.85 -13.77
C GLU A 192 -16.29 2.17 -14.82
N TYR A 193 -16.33 3.34 -15.44
CA TYR A 193 -15.33 3.81 -16.40
C TYR A 193 -13.91 3.85 -15.78
N ARG A 194 -13.80 4.40 -14.58
CA ARG A 194 -12.54 4.43 -13.83
C ARG A 194 -12.03 3.05 -13.47
N LYS A 195 -12.91 2.15 -13.08
CA LYS A 195 -12.58 0.76 -12.78
C LYS A 195 -11.94 0.08 -13.99
N TRP A 196 -12.59 0.17 -15.17
CA TRP A 196 -12.05 -0.38 -16.41
C TRP A 196 -10.77 0.31 -16.86
N GLY A 197 -10.71 1.64 -16.75
CA GLY A 197 -9.50 2.42 -17.05
C GLY A 197 -8.30 2.00 -16.21
N LYS A 198 -8.50 1.75 -14.91
CA LYS A 198 -7.45 1.24 -14.03
C LYS A 198 -7.04 -0.19 -14.39
N ILE A 199 -8.00 -1.05 -14.68
CA ILE A 199 -7.73 -2.43 -15.10
C ILE A 199 -6.88 -2.42 -16.37
N LYS A 200 -7.29 -1.67 -17.39
CA LYS A 200 -6.55 -1.56 -18.65
C LYS A 200 -5.15 -0.98 -18.43
N SER A 201 -5.07 0.22 -17.88
CA SER A 201 -3.79 0.94 -17.82
C SER A 201 -2.77 0.34 -16.84
N THR A 202 -3.22 -0.16 -15.70
CA THR A 202 -2.32 -0.64 -14.63
C THR A 202 -1.98 -2.12 -14.80
N TYR A 203 -2.98 -2.94 -15.09
CA TYR A 203 -2.80 -4.40 -15.03
C TYR A 203 -2.64 -5.03 -16.41
N ILE A 204 -3.32 -4.52 -17.45
CA ILE A 204 -3.16 -5.08 -18.80
C ILE A 204 -1.98 -4.42 -19.49
N ASP A 205 -2.10 -3.14 -19.86
CA ASP A 205 -1.05 -2.42 -20.60
C ASP A 205 0.24 -2.31 -19.78
N GLY A 206 0.07 -2.07 -18.46
CA GLY A 206 1.18 -1.98 -17.53
C GLY A 206 1.98 -3.29 -17.41
N TYR A 207 1.33 -4.45 -17.46
CA TYR A 207 2.02 -5.74 -17.41
C TYR A 207 2.59 -6.12 -18.77
N LEU A 208 1.82 -5.96 -19.86
CA LEU A 208 2.28 -6.24 -21.22
C LEU A 208 3.57 -5.50 -21.57
N LYS A 209 3.69 -4.23 -21.15
CA LYS A 209 4.88 -3.40 -21.35
C LYS A 209 6.16 -4.00 -20.76
N TYR A 210 6.03 -4.77 -19.68
CA TYR A 210 7.18 -5.33 -18.94
C TYR A 210 7.44 -6.80 -19.22
N ILE A 211 6.76 -7.40 -20.20
CA ILE A 211 7.07 -8.75 -20.64
C ILE A 211 8.38 -8.71 -21.40
N ASN A 212 9.39 -9.44 -20.90
CA ASN A 212 10.66 -9.58 -21.57
C ASN A 212 10.49 -10.49 -22.81
N SER A 213 10.89 -9.99 -23.97
CA SER A 213 10.71 -10.71 -25.25
C SER A 213 11.48 -12.02 -25.33
N THR A 214 12.60 -12.15 -24.61
CA THR A 214 13.43 -13.36 -24.63
C THR A 214 12.89 -14.43 -23.68
N THR A 215 12.43 -14.04 -22.48
CA THR A 215 11.99 -15.00 -21.45
C THR A 215 10.49 -15.25 -21.44
N GLY A 216 9.69 -14.37 -22.06
CA GLY A 216 8.24 -14.38 -21.95
C GLY A 216 7.70 -14.08 -20.53
N ARG A 217 8.56 -13.58 -19.65
CA ARG A 217 8.26 -13.34 -18.23
C ARG A 217 8.32 -11.86 -17.89
N ILE A 218 7.68 -11.49 -16.80
CA ILE A 218 7.83 -10.18 -16.17
C ILE A 218 8.91 -10.31 -15.09
N HIS A 219 9.90 -9.39 -15.10
CA HIS A 219 11.00 -9.34 -14.15
C HIS A 219 10.90 -8.06 -13.28
N PRO A 220 10.00 -8.04 -12.29
CA PRO A 220 9.75 -6.84 -11.51
C PRO A 220 10.92 -6.51 -10.58
N ASP A 221 11.05 -5.22 -10.24
CA ASP A 221 12.03 -4.75 -9.27
C ASP A 221 11.46 -4.88 -7.87
N PHE A 222 12.10 -5.67 -7.01
CA PHE A 222 11.77 -5.77 -5.60
C PHE A 222 12.78 -5.01 -4.75
N PHE A 223 12.28 -4.29 -3.76
CA PHE A 223 13.09 -3.47 -2.85
C PHE A 223 12.79 -3.83 -1.40
N ALA A 224 13.81 -4.22 -0.64
CA ALA A 224 13.68 -4.54 0.79
C ALA A 224 13.50 -3.29 1.67
N LEU A 225 14.16 -2.17 1.31
CA LEU A 225 14.33 -1.01 2.17
C LEU A 225 13.59 0.25 1.71
N SER A 226 12.61 0.14 0.82
CA SER A 226 11.95 1.32 0.24
C SER A 226 10.75 1.82 1.04
N THR A 227 10.42 1.20 2.17
CA THR A 227 9.33 1.63 3.05
C THR A 227 9.82 1.88 4.47
N GLU A 228 9.27 2.88 5.14
CA GLU A 228 9.61 3.19 6.54
C GLU A 228 9.32 2.05 7.52
N THR A 229 8.43 1.15 7.16
CA THR A 229 7.99 0.03 7.99
C THR A 229 8.81 -1.24 7.80
N GLY A 230 9.74 -1.27 6.82
CA GLY A 230 10.49 -2.46 6.45
C GLY A 230 9.69 -3.48 5.61
N ARG A 231 8.52 -3.11 5.08
CA ARG A 231 7.82 -3.93 4.10
C ARG A 231 8.54 -3.84 2.75
N MET A 232 8.61 -4.95 2.05
CA MET A 232 9.10 -4.97 0.67
C MET A 232 8.17 -4.16 -0.25
N ASN A 233 8.76 -3.53 -1.24
CA ASN A 233 8.03 -2.85 -2.31
C ASN A 233 8.36 -3.51 -3.66
N CYS A 234 7.45 -3.36 -4.62
CA CYS A 234 7.60 -3.90 -5.97
C CYS A 234 7.26 -2.83 -7.00
N ARG A 235 8.07 -2.71 -8.05
CA ARG A 235 7.89 -1.76 -9.15
C ARG A 235 8.21 -2.44 -10.49
N ASN A 236 7.83 -1.81 -11.57
CA ASN A 236 8.20 -2.17 -12.94
C ASN A 236 7.85 -3.62 -13.37
N PRO A 237 6.59 -4.07 -13.22
CA PRO A 237 5.44 -3.43 -12.63
C PRO A 237 5.24 -3.80 -11.15
N ASN A 238 4.30 -3.12 -10.44
CA ASN A 238 3.95 -3.50 -9.08
C ASN A 238 3.00 -4.71 -9.07
N LEU A 239 3.52 -5.89 -8.87
CA LEU A 239 2.73 -7.13 -8.78
C LEU A 239 2.08 -7.35 -7.41
N GLN A 240 2.43 -6.57 -6.37
CA GLN A 240 1.86 -6.68 -5.03
C GLN A 240 0.45 -6.07 -4.93
N ASN A 241 0.04 -5.26 -5.90
CA ASN A 241 -1.23 -4.55 -5.89
C ASN A 241 -2.31 -5.19 -6.78
N CYS A 242 -2.23 -6.48 -7.07
CA CYS A 242 -3.29 -7.17 -7.81
C CYS A 242 -4.65 -6.98 -7.15
N PRO A 243 -5.72 -6.70 -7.91
CA PRO A 243 -7.03 -6.41 -7.36
C PRO A 243 -7.60 -7.62 -6.62
N ARG A 244 -8.52 -7.36 -5.68
CA ARG A 244 -9.29 -8.42 -5.03
C ARG A 244 -10.35 -8.94 -5.99
N LYS A 245 -10.70 -10.21 -5.90
CA LYS A 245 -11.71 -10.87 -6.75
C LYS A 245 -13.03 -10.10 -6.84
N SER A 246 -13.48 -9.46 -5.76
CA SER A 246 -14.69 -8.64 -5.74
C SER A 246 -14.63 -7.38 -6.64
N ASN A 247 -13.44 -6.90 -6.94
CA ASN A 247 -13.21 -5.67 -7.73
C ASN A 247 -12.54 -5.96 -9.06
N ASP A 248 -12.45 -7.23 -9.44
CA ASP A 248 -11.72 -7.72 -10.60
C ASP A 248 -12.66 -8.46 -11.56
N PRO A 249 -13.20 -7.80 -12.57
CA PRO A 249 -14.12 -8.40 -13.51
C PRO A 249 -13.47 -9.39 -14.48
N ILE A 250 -12.15 -9.29 -14.68
CA ILE A 250 -11.42 -10.08 -15.69
C ILE A 250 -10.49 -11.14 -15.08
N GLY A 251 -10.34 -11.16 -13.76
CA GLY A 251 -9.44 -12.10 -13.11
C GLY A 251 -7.95 -11.82 -13.36
N VAL A 252 -7.47 -10.60 -13.09
CA VAL A 252 -6.06 -10.18 -13.28
C VAL A 252 -5.06 -11.18 -12.73
N ARG A 253 -5.39 -11.87 -11.64
CA ARG A 253 -4.51 -12.90 -11.05
C ARG A 253 -4.30 -14.10 -11.96
N ASN A 254 -5.22 -14.37 -12.89
CA ASN A 254 -5.10 -15.45 -13.86
C ASN A 254 -4.07 -15.14 -14.95
N PHE A 255 -3.62 -13.89 -15.05
CA PHE A 255 -2.49 -13.54 -15.92
C PHE A 255 -1.18 -14.20 -15.49
N ILE A 256 -1.04 -14.57 -14.21
CA ILE A 256 0.09 -15.34 -13.71
C ILE A 256 -0.22 -16.81 -13.95
N LYS A 257 0.61 -17.46 -14.76
CA LYS A 257 0.41 -18.84 -15.21
C LYS A 257 1.61 -19.70 -14.85
N ALA A 258 1.37 -20.83 -14.22
CA ALA A 258 2.43 -21.79 -13.99
C ALA A 258 2.98 -22.32 -15.32
N PRO A 259 4.30 -22.46 -15.49
CA PRO A 259 4.86 -23.18 -16.63
C PRO A 259 4.38 -24.65 -16.67
N GLU A 260 4.56 -25.30 -17.80
CA GLU A 260 4.25 -26.71 -17.94
C GLU A 260 4.97 -27.53 -16.85
N TYR A 261 4.29 -28.52 -16.31
CA TYR A 261 4.76 -29.38 -15.19
C TYR A 261 5.03 -28.62 -13.87
N HIS A 262 4.58 -27.37 -13.72
CA HIS A 262 4.68 -26.60 -12.47
C HIS A 262 3.31 -26.26 -11.92
N ILE A 263 3.28 -25.96 -10.62
CA ILE A 263 2.09 -25.47 -9.93
C ILE A 263 2.40 -24.15 -9.23
N ILE A 264 1.38 -23.33 -9.03
CA ILE A 264 1.47 -22.15 -8.17
C ILE A 264 1.15 -22.58 -6.74
N LEU A 265 2.13 -22.43 -5.85
CA LEU A 265 1.93 -22.64 -4.42
C LEU A 265 1.70 -21.28 -3.74
N SER A 266 0.55 -21.12 -3.10
CA SER A 266 0.21 -19.91 -2.33
C SER A 266 0.24 -20.23 -0.84
N LEU A 267 1.12 -19.57 -0.11
CA LEU A 267 1.27 -19.71 1.34
C LEU A 267 1.07 -18.34 1.97
N ASP A 268 0.20 -18.24 2.98
CA ASP A 268 -0.07 -17.02 3.72
C ASP A 268 -0.16 -17.28 5.22
N PHE A 269 0.40 -16.39 6.02
CA PHE A 269 0.29 -16.46 7.46
C PHE A 269 -1.10 -15.99 7.91
N SER A 270 -1.83 -16.85 8.57
CA SER A 270 -3.15 -16.51 9.11
C SER A 270 -3.06 -15.38 10.13
N GLN A 271 -3.60 -14.21 9.79
CA GLN A 271 -3.77 -13.06 10.69
C GLN A 271 -2.47 -12.61 11.37
N ILE A 272 -1.33 -12.66 10.68
CA ILE A 272 0.00 -12.40 11.26
C ILE A 272 0.07 -11.06 12.02
N GLU A 273 -0.52 -9.99 11.50
CA GLU A 273 -0.49 -8.68 12.14
C GLU A 273 -1.18 -8.69 13.51
N LEU A 274 -2.32 -9.36 13.62
CA LEU A 274 -3.06 -9.47 14.88
C LEU A 274 -2.34 -10.39 15.89
N ARG A 275 -1.70 -11.46 15.41
CA ARG A 275 -0.87 -12.34 16.25
C ARG A 275 0.35 -11.61 16.81
N VAL A 276 1.03 -10.83 15.97
CA VAL A 276 2.15 -9.99 16.39
C VAL A 276 1.67 -8.91 17.37
N GLY A 277 0.50 -8.29 17.11
CA GLY A 277 -0.11 -7.34 18.03
C GLY A 277 -0.41 -7.97 19.40
N ALA A 278 -1.03 -9.17 19.43
CA ALA A 278 -1.29 -9.92 20.65
C ALA A 278 0.01 -10.25 21.42
N PHE A 279 1.08 -10.60 20.69
CA PHE A 279 2.41 -10.82 21.27
C PHE A 279 2.97 -9.58 21.95
N TYR A 280 2.84 -8.39 21.33
CA TYR A 280 3.33 -7.14 21.89
C TYR A 280 2.51 -6.67 23.09
N CYS A 281 1.21 -6.66 23.01
CA CYS A 281 0.34 -6.15 24.08
C CYS A 281 0.14 -7.14 25.22
N ARG A 282 0.41 -8.44 24.98
CA ARG A 282 0.19 -9.53 25.97
C ARG A 282 -1.25 -9.60 26.50
N ASP A 283 -2.21 -9.17 25.68
CA ASP A 283 -3.62 -9.24 26.06
C ASP A 283 -4.06 -10.70 26.26
N LYS A 284 -4.66 -10.98 27.41
CA LYS A 284 -5.01 -12.35 27.82
C LYS A 284 -6.02 -12.98 26.86
N THR A 285 -7.07 -12.26 26.52
CA THR A 285 -8.14 -12.75 25.63
C THR A 285 -7.59 -13.04 24.23
N MET A 286 -6.78 -12.15 23.68
CA MET A 286 -6.15 -12.38 22.38
C MET A 286 -5.20 -13.59 22.40
N MET A 287 -4.35 -13.68 23.43
CA MET A 287 -3.38 -14.76 23.56
C MET A 287 -4.05 -16.12 23.73
N GLU A 288 -5.10 -16.22 24.57
CA GLU A 288 -5.86 -17.45 24.78
C GLU A 288 -6.60 -17.86 23.50
N THR A 289 -7.22 -16.91 22.78
CA THR A 289 -7.87 -17.17 21.51
C THR A 289 -6.89 -17.83 20.53
N TYR A 290 -5.68 -17.29 20.38
CA TYR A 290 -4.70 -17.85 19.45
C TYR A 290 -4.07 -19.17 19.94
N LYS A 291 -3.84 -19.35 21.24
CA LYS A 291 -3.34 -20.63 21.81
C LYS A 291 -4.31 -21.78 21.55
N ASN A 292 -5.60 -21.50 21.63
CA ASN A 292 -6.65 -22.48 21.42
C ASN A 292 -7.07 -22.59 19.94
N SER A 293 -6.28 -22.06 19.00
CA SER A 293 -6.61 -22.05 17.57
C SER A 293 -7.98 -21.41 17.26
N GLY A 294 -8.42 -20.48 18.10
CA GLY A 294 -9.71 -19.82 18.01
C GLY A 294 -9.74 -18.72 16.92
N ASP A 295 -10.96 -18.27 16.63
CA ASP A 295 -11.23 -17.19 15.69
C ASP A 295 -11.24 -15.84 16.43
N ILE A 296 -10.19 -15.04 16.23
CA ILE A 296 -10.08 -13.70 16.85
C ILE A 296 -11.21 -12.75 16.42
N HIS A 297 -11.78 -12.91 15.23
CA HIS A 297 -12.91 -12.09 14.80
C HIS A 297 -14.19 -12.46 15.54
N ALA A 298 -14.38 -13.73 15.88
CA ALA A 298 -15.48 -14.17 16.73
C ALA A 298 -15.27 -13.66 18.17
N ALA A 299 -14.06 -13.80 18.72
CA ALA A 299 -13.74 -13.25 20.05
C ALA A 299 -13.99 -11.74 20.11
N THR A 300 -13.58 -10.99 19.09
CA THR A 300 -13.83 -9.56 19.01
C THR A 300 -15.32 -9.23 18.84
N THR A 301 -16.06 -10.03 18.07
CA THR A 301 -17.53 -9.88 17.96
C THR A 301 -18.17 -10.04 19.33
N SER A 302 -17.80 -11.09 20.06
CA SER A 302 -18.28 -11.34 21.44
C SER A 302 -18.01 -10.15 22.36
N VAL A 303 -16.78 -9.63 22.33
CA VAL A 303 -16.37 -8.45 23.13
C VAL A 303 -17.17 -7.19 22.78
N ILE A 304 -17.32 -6.89 21.49
CA ILE A 304 -17.97 -5.64 21.05
C ILE A 304 -19.48 -5.68 21.30
N PHE A 305 -20.13 -6.79 21.02
CA PHE A 305 -21.59 -6.90 21.00
C PHE A 305 -22.19 -7.63 22.22
N GLY A 306 -21.34 -8.11 23.13
CA GLY A 306 -21.81 -8.76 24.38
C GLY A 306 -22.46 -10.13 24.14
N CYS A 307 -22.20 -10.80 23.03
CA CYS A 307 -22.69 -12.16 22.77
C CYS A 307 -21.65 -13.22 23.17
N THR A 308 -22.06 -14.49 23.28
CA THR A 308 -21.11 -15.58 23.55
C THR A 308 -20.21 -15.83 22.35
N TYR A 309 -19.09 -16.52 22.56
CA TYR A 309 -18.16 -16.87 21.48
C TYR A 309 -18.81 -17.80 20.44
N GLU A 310 -19.65 -18.74 20.92
CA GLU A 310 -20.43 -19.66 20.09
C GLU A 310 -21.44 -18.91 19.22
N GLU A 311 -22.18 -17.97 19.82
CA GLU A 311 -23.10 -17.10 19.10
C GLU A 311 -22.39 -16.24 18.05
N ALA A 312 -21.18 -15.76 18.34
CA ALA A 312 -20.36 -14.99 17.41
C ALA A 312 -19.86 -15.83 16.21
N GLN A 313 -19.89 -17.16 16.31
CA GLN A 313 -19.55 -18.09 15.23
C GLN A 313 -20.76 -18.62 14.47
N ASP A 314 -21.95 -18.47 15.01
CA ASP A 314 -23.18 -18.99 14.40
C ASP A 314 -23.55 -18.20 13.13
N LYS A 315 -23.32 -18.82 11.99
CA LYS A 315 -23.57 -18.24 10.66
C LYS A 315 -25.06 -18.07 10.35
N HIS A 316 -25.94 -18.69 11.11
CA HIS A 316 -27.40 -18.61 10.94
C HIS A 316 -28.01 -17.43 11.68
N ARG A 317 -27.29 -16.79 12.62
CA ARG A 317 -27.74 -15.56 13.26
C ARG A 317 -27.89 -14.44 12.25
N LYS A 318 -29.00 -13.69 12.35
CA LYS A 318 -29.32 -12.56 11.48
C LYS A 318 -28.20 -11.52 11.47
N GLU A 319 -27.62 -11.22 12.62
CA GLU A 319 -26.59 -10.21 12.82
C GLU A 319 -25.17 -10.69 12.48
N TYR A 320 -24.96 -12.00 12.29
CA TYR A 320 -23.63 -12.60 12.13
C TYR A 320 -22.78 -11.90 11.10
N LYS A 321 -23.32 -11.69 9.89
CA LYS A 321 -22.55 -11.14 8.75
C LYS A 321 -22.11 -9.70 9.03
N GLU A 322 -23.00 -8.90 9.57
CA GLU A 322 -22.72 -7.49 9.90
C GLU A 322 -21.73 -7.38 11.04
N GLN A 323 -22.02 -8.01 12.19
CA GLN A 323 -21.19 -7.98 13.38
C GLN A 323 -19.78 -8.49 13.10
N ARG A 324 -19.65 -9.59 12.37
CA ARG A 324 -18.35 -10.13 11.97
C ARG A 324 -17.60 -9.20 11.02
N THR A 325 -18.30 -8.53 10.13
CA THR A 325 -17.70 -7.53 9.22
C THR A 325 -17.18 -6.33 10.00
N ILE A 326 -17.93 -5.84 10.98
CA ILE A 326 -17.50 -4.79 11.89
C ILE A 326 -16.26 -5.24 12.66
N ALA A 327 -16.30 -6.41 13.30
CA ALA A 327 -15.18 -6.95 14.07
C ALA A 327 -13.89 -7.09 13.24
N LYS A 328 -13.99 -7.54 11.98
CA LYS A 328 -12.83 -7.58 11.07
C LYS A 328 -12.23 -6.20 10.83
N ASN A 329 -13.05 -5.20 10.54
CA ASN A 329 -12.56 -3.84 10.26
C ASN A 329 -12.00 -3.19 11.53
N VAL A 330 -12.62 -3.41 12.67
CA VAL A 330 -12.15 -2.91 13.96
C VAL A 330 -10.82 -3.56 14.35
N ASN A 331 -10.68 -4.88 14.21
CA ASN A 331 -9.43 -5.59 14.50
C ASN A 331 -8.25 -5.03 13.71
N PHE A 332 -8.43 -4.83 12.41
CA PHE A 332 -7.36 -4.24 11.59
C PHE A 332 -7.12 -2.76 11.95
N GLY A 333 -8.19 -1.98 12.14
CA GLY A 333 -8.06 -0.54 12.40
C GLY A 333 -7.45 -0.22 13.77
N THR A 334 -7.66 -1.08 14.77
CA THR A 334 -7.26 -0.80 16.16
C THR A 334 -5.75 -0.63 16.31
N PHE A 335 -4.94 -1.49 15.69
CA PHE A 335 -3.48 -1.35 15.74
C PHE A 335 -2.95 -0.13 14.99
N TYR A 336 -3.76 0.47 14.12
CA TYR A 336 -3.43 1.66 13.33
C TYR A 336 -4.05 2.95 13.87
N GLY A 337 -4.52 2.95 15.11
CA GLY A 337 -5.08 4.14 15.75
C GLY A 337 -6.48 4.52 15.24
N LEU A 338 -7.35 3.54 15.11
CA LEU A 338 -8.73 3.73 14.69
C LEU A 338 -9.48 4.76 15.58
N PHE A 339 -10.15 5.71 14.93
CA PHE A 339 -11.01 6.69 15.59
C PHE A 339 -12.44 6.62 15.01
N PRO A 340 -13.49 7.11 15.73
CA PRO A 340 -14.88 6.87 15.37
C PRO A 340 -15.26 7.27 13.95
N LYS A 341 -14.89 8.48 13.49
CA LYS A 341 -15.13 8.94 12.11
C LYS A 341 -14.39 8.08 11.07
N GLY A 342 -13.19 7.61 11.39
CA GLY A 342 -12.42 6.70 10.53
C GLY A 342 -13.08 5.33 10.42
N LEU A 343 -13.61 4.79 11.53
CA LEU A 343 -14.37 3.56 11.54
C LEU A 343 -15.65 3.70 10.71
N GLN A 344 -16.43 4.76 10.94
CA GLN A 344 -17.64 5.06 10.18
C GLN A 344 -17.37 5.03 8.66
N SER A 345 -16.37 5.80 8.20
CA SER A 345 -15.99 5.85 6.79
C SER A 345 -15.57 4.47 6.26
N THR A 346 -14.80 3.72 7.05
CA THR A 346 -14.33 2.38 6.64
C THR A 346 -15.49 1.40 6.52
N LEU A 347 -16.42 1.40 7.48
CA LEU A 347 -17.59 0.54 7.45
C LEU A 347 -18.49 0.89 6.27
N LYS A 348 -18.78 2.17 6.06
CA LYS A 348 -19.62 2.62 4.96
C LYS A 348 -19.00 2.30 3.60
N PHE A 349 -17.80 2.79 3.32
CA PHE A 349 -17.20 2.73 1.97
C PHE A 349 -16.54 1.39 1.61
N LYS A 350 -16.04 0.63 2.61
CA LYS A 350 -15.37 -0.64 2.33
C LYS A 350 -16.20 -1.87 2.63
N ALA A 351 -17.16 -1.74 3.55
CA ALA A 351 -17.92 -2.88 4.05
C ALA A 351 -19.42 -2.79 3.74
N GLY A 352 -19.93 -1.65 3.28
CA GLY A 352 -21.35 -1.43 3.01
C GLY A 352 -22.20 -1.48 4.27
N VAL A 353 -21.64 -1.14 5.43
CA VAL A 353 -22.32 -1.14 6.73
C VAL A 353 -22.45 0.31 7.22
N GLU A 354 -23.68 0.79 7.40
CA GLU A 354 -23.94 2.13 7.90
C GLU A 354 -24.01 2.13 9.43
N LYS A 355 -23.19 2.97 10.06
CA LYS A 355 -23.16 3.23 11.49
C LYS A 355 -22.99 4.72 11.75
N SER A 356 -23.63 5.24 12.79
CA SER A 356 -23.41 6.61 13.27
C SER A 356 -22.02 6.74 13.92
N VAL A 357 -21.57 7.98 14.11
CA VAL A 357 -20.32 8.26 14.85
C VAL A 357 -20.44 7.79 16.30
N ASP A 358 -21.64 7.92 16.91
CA ASP A 358 -21.88 7.51 18.29
C ASP A 358 -21.85 5.99 18.44
N GLU A 359 -22.45 5.23 17.51
CA GLU A 359 -22.33 3.77 17.46
C GLU A 359 -20.86 3.34 17.27
N CYS A 360 -20.12 4.00 16.38
CA CYS A 360 -18.69 3.72 16.20
C CYS A 360 -17.87 4.04 17.46
N THR A 361 -18.26 5.08 18.21
CA THR A 361 -17.63 5.42 19.49
C THR A 361 -17.89 4.32 20.54
N ALA A 362 -19.15 3.83 20.64
CA ALA A 362 -19.50 2.73 21.53
C ALA A 362 -18.76 1.42 21.16
N ILE A 363 -18.67 1.09 19.86
CA ILE A 363 -17.91 -0.07 19.36
C ILE A 363 -16.45 0.00 19.81
N ILE A 364 -15.80 1.16 19.64
CA ILE A 364 -14.40 1.35 20.05
C ILE A 364 -14.24 1.29 21.57
N ALA A 365 -15.19 1.83 22.33
CA ALA A 365 -15.17 1.78 23.79
C ALA A 365 -15.28 0.33 24.29
N ASN A 366 -16.22 -0.46 23.76
CA ASN A 366 -16.40 -1.87 24.09
C ASN A 366 -15.14 -2.69 23.75
N LEU A 367 -14.55 -2.43 22.59
CA LEU A 367 -13.28 -3.07 22.22
C LEU A 367 -12.17 -2.77 23.21
N LYS A 368 -12.01 -1.51 23.61
CA LYS A 368 -10.99 -1.09 24.59
C LYS A 368 -11.23 -1.73 25.97
N ALA A 369 -12.46 -1.87 26.38
CA ALA A 369 -12.82 -2.53 27.63
C ALA A 369 -12.54 -4.03 27.58
N GLY A 370 -12.78 -4.68 26.44
CA GLY A 370 -12.53 -6.11 26.26
C GLY A 370 -11.08 -6.50 26.04
N TYR A 371 -10.24 -5.54 25.58
CA TYR A 371 -8.80 -5.72 25.39
C TYR A 371 -8.00 -4.66 26.17
N PRO A 372 -8.04 -4.68 27.51
CA PRO A 372 -7.42 -3.61 28.33
C PRO A 372 -5.89 -3.55 28.18
N ALA A 373 -5.23 -4.68 28.02
CA ALA A 373 -3.78 -4.72 27.85
C ALA A 373 -3.37 -4.11 26.49
N LEU A 374 -4.16 -4.28 25.46
CA LEU A 374 -3.94 -3.62 24.16
C LEU A 374 -4.01 -2.09 24.31
N THR A 375 -5.02 -1.59 25.02
CA THR A 375 -5.19 -0.14 25.26
C THR A 375 -4.00 0.42 26.03
N THR A 376 -3.60 -0.23 27.12
CA THR A 376 -2.45 0.16 27.92
C THR A 376 -1.16 0.18 27.10
N TRP A 377 -0.93 -0.86 26.30
CA TRP A 377 0.25 -0.94 25.42
C TRP A 377 0.28 0.19 24.38
N GLN A 378 -0.87 0.54 23.81
CA GLN A 378 -0.95 1.63 22.84
C GLN A 378 -0.60 2.98 23.46
N GLU A 379 -1.16 3.30 24.64
CA GLU A 379 -0.88 4.55 25.35
C GLU A 379 0.59 4.63 25.77
N GLN A 380 1.15 3.54 26.30
CA GLN A 380 2.55 3.48 26.68
C GLN A 380 3.49 3.63 25.47
N THR A 381 3.17 2.98 24.34
CA THR A 381 3.93 3.10 23.10
C THR A 381 3.92 4.54 22.58
N LYS A 382 2.78 5.23 22.67
CA LYS A 382 2.65 6.64 22.32
C LYS A 382 3.56 7.53 23.17
N GLN A 383 3.49 7.39 24.49
CA GLN A 383 4.30 8.17 25.44
C GLN A 383 5.80 7.91 25.23
N ASP A 384 6.18 6.64 25.12
CA ASP A 384 7.56 6.25 24.89
C ASP A 384 8.11 6.75 23.55
N SER A 385 7.32 6.67 22.49
CA SER A 385 7.74 7.15 21.18
C SER A 385 7.86 8.67 21.12
N ALA A 386 7.00 9.41 21.79
CA ALA A 386 7.11 10.86 21.93
C ALA A 386 8.40 11.27 22.68
N ARG A 387 8.75 10.54 23.73
CA ARG A 387 9.99 10.79 24.50
C ARG A 387 11.26 10.39 23.73
N LYS A 388 11.25 9.22 23.10
CA LYS A 388 12.43 8.67 22.39
C LYS A 388 12.57 9.22 20.98
N MET A 389 11.52 9.77 20.42
CA MET A 389 11.40 10.21 19.02
C MET A 389 11.61 9.09 18.00
N TYR A 390 11.40 7.85 18.41
CA TYR A 390 11.33 6.68 17.53
C TYR A 390 10.49 5.56 18.16
N THR A 391 10.01 4.68 17.34
CA THR A 391 9.49 3.35 17.71
C THR A 391 10.51 2.29 17.33
N GLU A 392 10.51 1.17 18.03
CA GLU A 392 11.44 0.07 17.77
C GLU A 392 10.69 -1.28 17.74
N THR A 393 11.00 -2.11 16.76
CA THR A 393 10.50 -3.48 16.73
C THR A 393 11.27 -4.37 17.72
N TRP A 394 10.77 -5.56 18.00
CA TRP A 394 11.44 -6.51 18.88
C TRP A 394 12.88 -6.83 18.44
N LEU A 395 13.10 -6.97 17.14
CA LEU A 395 14.44 -7.19 16.57
C LEU A 395 15.33 -5.94 16.58
N GLY A 396 14.78 -4.77 16.94
CA GLY A 396 15.56 -3.53 17.06
C GLY A 396 15.45 -2.58 15.87
N ARG A 397 14.64 -2.87 14.85
CA ARG A 397 14.41 -1.90 13.76
C ARG A 397 13.74 -0.66 14.33
N ARG A 398 14.33 0.49 14.10
CA ARG A 398 13.79 1.78 14.53
C ARG A 398 13.09 2.51 13.39
N ARG A 399 11.93 3.07 13.70
CA ARG A 399 11.27 4.07 12.89
C ARG A 399 11.33 5.39 13.63
N TYR A 400 12.08 6.34 13.12
CA TYR A 400 12.16 7.68 13.67
C TYR A 400 10.89 8.47 13.36
N LEU A 401 10.46 9.29 14.30
CA LEU A 401 9.30 10.15 14.16
C LEU A 401 9.78 11.55 13.76
N PRO A 402 9.10 12.22 12.80
CA PRO A 402 9.38 13.62 12.52
C PRO A 402 9.07 14.48 13.75
N ASN A 403 9.79 15.58 13.89
CA ASN A 403 9.52 16.59 14.91
C ASN A 403 8.22 17.30 14.61
#